data_f1c330f493d93c2ad3a70b54fb9fd075
#
_entry.id   f1c330f493d93c2ad3a70b54fb9fd075
#
_cell.length_a   1.000
_cell.length_b   1.000
_cell.length_c   1.000
_cell.angle_alpha   90.00
_cell.angle_beta   90.00
_cell.angle_gamma   90.00
#
_symmetry.space_group_name_H-M   'P 1'
#
loop_
_entity.id
_entity.type
_entity.pdbx_description
1 polymer ?
#
loop_
_entity_poly.entity_id
_entity_poly.type
_entity_poly.pdbx_seq_one_letter_code
_entity_poly.pdbx_strand_id
1 'polypeptide(L)'
;MLKTLPFFLKALKDLLLRNMNIPIPFSHLQITGTEFNYFFICHRKLWLFAHDIQMEQESDNVYLGNLIHEHSYPREKKEIMIDGVIRIDFLDDGAVHEVKKSDKMEESHIWQVLYYIYCLRQKGVDIRNGVINYPKQKRTTDVELTPEKETEIINTLIKIREVEAAPHPPAVLGSKICKKCGYEDFCYS
;
A
#
# COMPACT_ATOMS: atom_id res chain seq x y z
N MET A 1 -11.73 11.43 25.44
CA MET A 1 -12.96 10.98 24.74
C MET A 1 -12.54 9.97 23.65
N LEU A 2 -12.11 8.75 24.00
CA LEU A 2 -11.59 7.75 23.05
C LEU A 2 -12.22 6.35 23.25
N LYS A 3 -13.50 6.28 23.66
CA LYS A 3 -14.20 5.00 23.92
C LYS A 3 -15.11 4.51 22.80
N THR A 4 -15.19 5.19 21.66
CA THR A 4 -16.15 4.86 20.59
C THR A 4 -15.58 4.07 19.43
N LEU A 5 -14.25 3.98 19.29
CA LEU A 5 -13.57 3.31 18.16
C LEU A 5 -13.83 1.79 18.07
N PRO A 6 -13.73 1.01 19.16
CA PRO A 6 -13.96 -0.44 19.10
C PRO A 6 -15.42 -0.82 18.81
N PHE A 7 -16.37 0.05 19.19
CA PHE A 7 -17.79 -0.19 18.91
C PHE A 7 -18.13 0.02 17.43
N PHE A 8 -17.50 1.00 16.79
CA PHE A 8 -17.69 1.29 15.36
C PHE A 8 -17.11 0.17 14.46
N LEU A 9 -15.92 -0.35 14.80
CA LEU A 9 -15.30 -1.49 14.12
C LEU A 9 -16.13 -2.77 14.27
N LYS A 10 -16.70 -3.01 15.43
CA LYS A 10 -17.58 -4.16 15.65
C LYS A 10 -18.89 -4.01 14.86
N ALA A 11 -19.50 -2.83 14.87
CA ALA A 11 -20.69 -2.53 14.09
C ALA A 11 -20.42 -2.64 12.57
N LEU A 12 -19.25 -2.22 12.10
CA LEU A 12 -18.82 -2.36 10.70
C LEU A 12 -18.61 -3.83 10.33
N LYS A 13 -18.00 -4.62 11.22
CA LYS A 13 -17.82 -6.07 11.04
C LYS A 13 -19.16 -6.81 11.02
N ASP A 14 -20.06 -6.46 11.93
CA ASP A 14 -21.42 -7.04 12.00
C ASP A 14 -22.28 -6.63 10.78
N LEU A 15 -22.08 -5.41 10.25
CA LEU A 15 -22.75 -4.92 9.05
C LEU A 15 -22.21 -5.61 7.78
N LEU A 16 -20.90 -5.85 7.70
CA LEU A 16 -20.25 -6.55 6.60
C LEU A 16 -20.59 -8.04 6.57
N LEU A 17 -20.74 -8.68 7.74
CA LEU A 17 -21.15 -10.09 7.85
C LEU A 17 -22.64 -10.28 7.56
N ARG A 18 -23.48 -9.27 7.76
CA ARG A 18 -24.93 -9.33 7.49
C ARG A 18 -25.33 -9.01 6.05
N ASN A 19 -24.49 -8.28 5.30
CA ASN A 19 -24.81 -7.88 3.92
C ASN A 19 -23.58 -8.00 3.03
N MET A 20 -23.35 -9.20 2.49
CA MET A 20 -22.27 -9.50 1.53
C MET A 20 -22.32 -8.72 0.21
N ASN A 21 -23.05 -7.62 0.11
CA ASN A 21 -23.23 -6.84 -1.12
C ASN A 21 -23.25 -5.31 -0.93
N ILE A 22 -22.78 -4.77 0.21
CA ILE A 22 -22.64 -3.30 0.32
C ILE A 22 -21.15 -2.99 0.11
N PRO A 23 -20.77 -2.36 -1.00
CA PRO A 23 -19.41 -1.86 -1.14
C PRO A 23 -19.18 -0.82 -0.03
N ILE A 24 -18.15 -1.03 0.80
CA ILE A 24 -17.72 0.00 1.76
C ILE A 24 -17.42 1.25 0.91
N PRO A 25 -18.09 2.38 1.15
CA PRO A 25 -17.79 3.57 0.36
C PRO A 25 -16.29 3.88 0.49
N PHE A 26 -15.60 3.95 -0.61
CA PHE A 26 -14.16 4.22 -0.69
C PHE A 26 -13.74 5.46 0.13
N SER A 27 -14.65 6.44 0.26
CA SER A 27 -14.47 7.65 1.06
C SER A 27 -14.24 7.40 2.57
N HIS A 28 -14.51 6.20 3.08
CA HIS A 28 -14.32 5.85 4.49
C HIS A 28 -13.03 5.06 4.76
N LEU A 29 -12.31 4.64 3.73
CA LEU A 29 -11.14 3.80 3.85
C LEU A 29 -9.85 4.55 3.46
N GLN A 30 -9.59 5.71 3.99
CA GLN A 30 -8.41 6.55 3.69
C GLN A 30 -7.07 5.83 3.99
N ILE A 31 -6.87 4.65 3.40
CA ILE A 31 -5.62 3.87 3.49
C ILE A 31 -4.71 4.30 2.34
N THR A 32 -3.53 4.77 2.66
CA THR A 32 -2.56 5.16 1.65
C THR A 32 -1.97 3.94 0.92
N GLY A 33 -1.44 4.17 -0.28
CA GLY A 33 -0.72 3.12 -1.00
C GLY A 33 0.51 2.59 -0.24
N THR A 34 1.11 3.41 0.60
CA THR A 34 2.23 3.03 1.48
C THR A 34 1.75 2.09 2.59
N GLU A 35 0.67 2.41 3.29
CA GLU A 35 0.08 1.54 4.32
C GLU A 35 -0.34 0.20 3.73
N PHE A 36 -0.97 0.21 2.55
CA PHE A 36 -1.35 -1.00 1.87
C PHE A 36 -0.14 -1.87 1.51
N ASN A 37 0.94 -1.27 1.00
CA ASN A 37 2.20 -1.96 0.72
C ASN A 37 2.83 -2.54 1.99
N TYR A 38 2.85 -1.77 3.09
CA TYR A 38 3.46 -2.20 4.36
C TYR A 38 2.73 -3.38 4.99
N PHE A 39 1.43 -3.54 4.76
CA PHE A 39 0.69 -4.71 5.23
C PHE A 39 1.32 -6.02 4.73
N PHE A 40 1.77 -6.07 3.47
CA PHE A 40 2.42 -7.24 2.89
C PHE A 40 3.90 -7.38 3.25
N ILE A 41 4.49 -6.38 3.89
CA ILE A 41 5.91 -6.40 4.29
C ILE A 41 6.06 -6.68 5.79
N CYS A 42 5.42 -5.86 6.63
CA CYS A 42 5.55 -5.94 8.07
C CYS A 42 4.43 -5.17 8.78
N HIS A 43 3.57 -5.89 9.51
CA HIS A 43 2.46 -5.27 10.24
C HIS A 43 2.93 -4.30 11.33
N ARG A 44 4.11 -4.54 11.96
CA ARG A 44 4.68 -3.60 12.92
C ARG A 44 5.07 -2.28 12.24
N LYS A 45 5.68 -2.35 11.06
CA LYS A 45 6.02 -1.17 10.26
C LYS A 45 4.76 -0.40 9.85
N LEU A 46 3.71 -1.09 9.42
CA LEU A 46 2.42 -0.51 9.13
C LEU A 46 1.86 0.24 10.35
N TRP A 47 1.85 -0.39 11.51
CA TRP A 47 1.34 0.20 12.75
C TRP A 47 2.13 1.47 13.12
N LEU A 48 3.48 1.41 13.09
CA LEU A 48 4.34 2.56 13.40
C LEU A 48 4.08 3.72 12.44
N PHE A 49 4.00 3.44 11.14
CA PHE A 49 3.73 4.44 10.11
C PHE A 49 2.37 5.12 10.32
N ALA A 50 1.32 4.34 10.59
CA ALA A 50 -0.05 4.83 10.84
C ALA A 50 -0.17 5.65 12.14
N HIS A 51 0.82 5.54 13.05
CA HIS A 51 0.92 6.33 14.29
C HIS A 51 1.96 7.46 14.19
N ASP A 52 2.23 7.94 12.96
CA ASP A 52 3.15 9.05 12.67
C ASP A 52 4.61 8.82 13.11
N ILE A 53 5.01 7.56 13.34
CA ILE A 53 6.39 7.18 13.59
C ILE A 53 7.03 6.82 12.24
N GLN A 54 7.65 7.81 11.59
CA GLN A 54 8.20 7.67 10.25
C GLN A 54 9.74 7.75 10.29
N MET A 55 10.40 6.64 9.92
CA MET A 55 11.86 6.50 9.91
C MET A 55 12.43 6.30 8.49
N GLU A 56 11.59 6.41 7.46
CA GLU A 56 12.00 6.18 6.06
C GLU A 56 12.95 7.25 5.55
N GLN A 57 12.84 8.48 6.02
CA GLN A 57 13.62 9.62 5.52
C GLN A 57 15.11 9.48 5.79
N GLU A 58 15.48 8.71 6.81
CA GLU A 58 16.87 8.46 7.19
C GLU A 58 17.48 7.22 6.51
N SER A 59 16.71 6.55 5.62
CA SER A 59 17.14 5.32 4.99
C SER A 59 17.82 5.56 3.63
N ASP A 60 19.10 5.19 3.49
CA ASP A 60 19.83 5.18 2.20
C ASP A 60 19.08 4.40 1.11
N ASN A 61 18.34 3.36 1.50
CA ASN A 61 17.56 2.57 0.56
C ASN A 61 16.37 3.34 -0.01
N VAL A 62 15.73 4.18 0.79
CA VAL A 62 14.63 5.07 0.35
C VAL A 62 15.20 6.16 -0.54
N TYR A 63 16.30 6.81 -0.14
CA TYR A 63 16.98 7.82 -0.96
C TYR A 63 17.36 7.28 -2.34
N LEU A 64 17.99 6.10 -2.39
CA LEU A 64 18.35 5.47 -3.66
C LEU A 64 17.12 5.06 -4.48
N GLY A 65 16.02 4.69 -3.84
CA GLY A 65 14.73 4.43 -4.50
C GLY A 65 14.20 5.67 -5.21
N ASN A 66 14.20 6.81 -4.53
CA ASN A 66 13.77 8.09 -5.06
C ASN A 66 14.63 8.54 -6.26
N LEU A 67 15.95 8.42 -6.18
CA LEU A 67 16.85 8.72 -7.29
C LEU A 67 16.55 7.87 -8.54
N ILE A 68 16.26 6.58 -8.36
CA ILE A 68 15.91 5.71 -9.48
C ILE A 68 14.59 6.14 -10.10
N HIS A 69 13.60 6.46 -9.27
CA HIS A 69 12.32 6.95 -9.72
C HIS A 69 12.46 8.27 -10.51
N GLU A 70 13.21 9.24 -10.00
CA GLU A 70 13.43 10.52 -10.66
C GLU A 70 14.09 10.41 -12.04
N HIS A 71 15.05 9.48 -12.17
CA HIS A 71 15.82 9.31 -13.41
C HIS A 71 15.21 8.28 -14.38
N SER A 72 14.19 7.55 -13.96
CA SER A 72 13.46 6.63 -14.84
C SER A 72 12.37 7.37 -15.59
N TYR A 73 12.18 7.05 -16.85
CA TYR A 73 11.07 7.57 -17.67
C TYR A 73 10.89 9.10 -17.63
N PRO A 74 11.91 9.90 -18.01
CA PRO A 74 11.92 11.36 -17.83
C PRO A 74 10.87 12.11 -18.66
N ARG A 75 10.24 11.46 -19.63
CA ARG A 75 9.20 12.05 -20.51
C ARG A 75 7.80 11.92 -19.94
N GLU A 76 7.59 11.04 -18.95
CA GLU A 76 6.28 10.81 -18.38
C GLU A 76 5.95 11.84 -17.30
N LYS A 77 4.66 12.21 -17.21
CA LYS A 77 4.16 13.05 -16.12
C LYS A 77 4.14 12.19 -14.86
N LYS A 78 5.08 12.45 -13.97
CA LYS A 78 5.31 11.66 -12.76
C LYS A 78 4.52 12.17 -11.57
N GLU A 79 4.31 11.24 -10.62
CA GLU A 79 3.72 11.51 -9.30
C GLU A 79 2.32 12.13 -9.36
N ILE A 80 1.37 11.33 -9.80
CA ILE A 80 -0.04 11.71 -9.78
C ILE A 80 -0.62 11.36 -8.41
N MET A 81 -0.89 12.39 -7.60
CA MET A 81 -1.59 12.23 -6.32
C MET A 81 -3.09 12.20 -6.54
N ILE A 82 -3.77 11.23 -5.96
CA ILE A 82 -5.23 11.06 -6.06
C ILE A 82 -5.82 11.11 -4.65
N ASP A 83 -6.62 12.13 -4.39
CA ASP A 83 -7.33 12.42 -3.12
C ASP A 83 -6.44 12.43 -1.87
N GLY A 84 -5.13 12.63 -2.01
CA GLY A 84 -4.19 12.52 -0.89
C GLY A 84 -3.98 11.09 -0.37
N VAL A 85 -4.58 10.09 -1.01
CA VAL A 85 -4.60 8.69 -0.56
C VAL A 85 -3.59 7.84 -1.30
N ILE A 86 -3.60 7.90 -2.63
CA ILE A 86 -2.66 7.13 -3.44
C ILE A 86 -1.80 8.05 -4.31
N ARG A 87 -0.55 7.66 -4.48
CA ARG A 87 0.39 8.29 -5.39
C ARG A 87 0.86 7.24 -6.37
N ILE A 88 0.58 7.47 -7.64
CA ILE A 88 1.03 6.62 -8.74
C ILE A 88 2.17 7.31 -9.49
N ASP A 89 3.12 6.52 -9.99
CA ASP A 89 4.30 7.10 -10.65
C ASP A 89 3.92 7.76 -11.98
N PHE A 90 3.17 7.07 -12.84
CA PHE A 90 2.57 7.64 -14.04
C PHE A 90 1.45 6.76 -14.62
N LEU A 91 0.69 7.33 -15.54
CA LEU A 91 -0.31 6.64 -16.35
C LEU A 91 0.11 6.68 -17.80
N ASP A 92 0.04 5.54 -18.48
CA ASP A 92 0.27 5.44 -19.91
C ASP A 92 -0.68 4.41 -20.53
N ASP A 93 -1.30 4.76 -21.66
CA ASP A 93 -2.25 3.92 -22.41
C ASP A 93 -3.29 3.17 -21.57
N GLY A 94 -3.83 3.82 -20.53
CA GLY A 94 -4.81 3.24 -19.61
C GLY A 94 -4.22 2.20 -18.64
N ALA A 95 -2.91 2.16 -18.47
CA ALA A 95 -2.22 1.37 -17.46
C ALA A 95 -1.61 2.24 -16.35
N VAL A 96 -1.67 1.74 -15.12
CA VAL A 96 -0.92 2.30 -13.97
C VAL A 96 0.50 1.78 -14.02
N HIS A 97 1.46 2.69 -14.01
CA HIS A 97 2.88 2.34 -13.94
C HIS A 97 3.45 2.66 -12.57
N GLU A 98 4.19 1.70 -12.02
CA GLU A 98 4.94 1.80 -10.78
C GLU A 98 6.41 1.46 -11.02
N VAL A 99 7.33 2.26 -10.49
CA VAL A 99 8.78 2.06 -10.66
C VAL A 99 9.39 1.58 -9.35
N LYS A 100 10.06 0.43 -9.37
CA LYS A 100 10.66 -0.16 -8.19
C LYS A 100 12.16 -0.40 -8.37
N LYS A 101 12.91 -0.19 -7.28
CA LYS A 101 14.36 -0.40 -7.24
C LYS A 101 14.79 -1.83 -7.55
N SER A 102 14.01 -2.82 -7.07
CA SER A 102 14.27 -4.24 -7.25
C SER A 102 13.00 -5.07 -7.02
N ASP A 103 13.00 -6.31 -7.43
CA ASP A 103 11.90 -7.29 -7.30
C ASP A 103 11.87 -8.04 -5.95
N LYS A 104 12.75 -7.69 -4.99
CA LYS A 104 12.87 -8.43 -3.71
C LYS A 104 11.58 -8.51 -2.91
N MET A 105 10.67 -7.57 -3.10
CA MET A 105 9.37 -7.50 -2.44
C MET A 105 8.26 -7.48 -3.50
N GLU A 106 8.41 -8.23 -4.57
CA GLU A 106 7.54 -8.19 -5.74
C GLU A 106 6.07 -8.42 -5.38
N GLU A 107 5.78 -9.34 -4.48
CA GLU A 107 4.40 -9.59 -4.02
C GLU A 107 3.76 -8.31 -3.44
N SER A 108 4.46 -7.59 -2.58
CA SER A 108 3.95 -6.32 -2.02
C SER A 108 3.77 -5.23 -3.08
N HIS A 109 4.64 -5.22 -4.10
CA HIS A 109 4.52 -4.28 -5.23
C HIS A 109 3.31 -4.61 -6.10
N ILE A 110 3.06 -5.90 -6.36
CA ILE A 110 1.88 -6.37 -7.10
C ILE A 110 0.61 -5.93 -6.39
N TRP A 111 0.49 -6.19 -5.08
CA TRP A 111 -0.66 -5.81 -4.30
C TRP A 111 -0.86 -4.28 -4.21
N GLN A 112 0.22 -3.52 -4.16
CA GLN A 112 0.16 -2.05 -4.20
C GLN A 112 -0.44 -1.56 -5.52
N VAL A 113 0.01 -2.08 -6.66
CA VAL A 113 -0.51 -1.71 -7.98
C VAL A 113 -1.96 -2.17 -8.17
N LEU A 114 -2.32 -3.37 -7.70
CA LEU A 114 -3.71 -3.83 -7.68
C LEU A 114 -4.62 -2.88 -6.89
N TYR A 115 -4.15 -2.42 -5.74
CA TYR A 115 -4.86 -1.44 -4.93
C TYR A 115 -5.03 -0.10 -5.67
N TYR A 116 -4.02 0.36 -6.38
CA TYR A 116 -4.13 1.59 -7.20
C TYR A 116 -5.17 1.45 -8.32
N ILE A 117 -5.17 0.32 -9.03
CA ILE A 117 -6.18 0.02 -10.06
C ILE A 117 -7.57 0.01 -9.43
N TYR A 118 -7.74 -0.67 -8.29
CA TYR A 118 -8.99 -0.72 -7.54
C TYR A 118 -9.49 0.70 -7.20
N CYS A 119 -8.63 1.54 -6.60
CA CYS A 119 -8.97 2.91 -6.25
C CYS A 119 -9.43 3.75 -7.44
N LEU A 120 -8.72 3.64 -8.57
CA LEU A 120 -9.04 4.38 -9.80
C LEU A 120 -10.36 3.91 -10.40
N ARG A 121 -10.60 2.59 -10.47
CA ARG A 121 -11.87 2.04 -10.95
C ARG A 121 -13.06 2.46 -10.08
N GLN A 122 -12.90 2.52 -8.75
CA GLN A 122 -13.94 3.03 -7.85
C GLN A 122 -14.29 4.50 -8.12
N LYS A 123 -13.39 5.27 -8.74
CA LYS A 123 -13.59 6.67 -9.17
C LYS A 123 -14.12 6.78 -10.60
N GLY A 124 -14.41 5.67 -11.26
CA GLY A 124 -14.90 5.64 -12.63
C GLY A 124 -13.82 5.86 -13.70
N VAL A 125 -12.54 5.76 -13.31
CA VAL A 125 -11.43 5.82 -14.26
C VAL A 125 -11.28 4.45 -14.92
N ASP A 126 -11.30 4.41 -16.26
CA ASP A 126 -11.10 3.18 -17.02
C ASP A 126 -9.63 2.79 -17.05
N ILE A 127 -9.23 1.91 -16.14
CA ILE A 127 -7.87 1.35 -16.05
C ILE A 127 -7.90 -0.10 -16.46
N ARG A 128 -7.12 -0.46 -17.48
CA ARG A 128 -7.04 -1.82 -18.04
C ARG A 128 -6.21 -2.73 -17.14
N ASN A 129 -4.97 -2.31 -16.82
CA ASN A 129 -3.99 -3.10 -16.08
C ASN A 129 -2.99 -2.19 -15.35
N GLY A 130 -2.02 -2.80 -14.71
CA GLY A 130 -0.84 -2.12 -14.15
C GLY A 130 0.44 -2.74 -14.65
N VAL A 131 1.52 -1.99 -14.58
CA VAL A 131 2.87 -2.41 -14.97
C VAL A 131 3.86 -2.00 -13.89
N ILE A 132 4.57 -2.97 -13.34
CA ILE A 132 5.67 -2.71 -12.41
C ILE A 132 6.98 -2.70 -13.19
N ASN A 133 7.71 -1.61 -13.09
CA ASN A 133 8.96 -1.41 -13.80
C ASN A 133 10.14 -1.57 -12.85
N TYR A 134 11.09 -2.45 -13.22
CA TYR A 134 12.35 -2.66 -12.52
C TYR A 134 13.53 -2.22 -13.41
N PRO A 135 13.85 -0.90 -13.50
CA PRO A 135 14.81 -0.37 -14.48
C PRO A 135 16.20 -1.00 -14.38
N LYS A 136 16.69 -1.23 -13.14
CA LYS A 136 18.01 -1.85 -12.93
C LYS A 136 18.09 -3.29 -13.43
N GLN A 137 16.96 -3.98 -13.50
CA GLN A 137 16.85 -5.37 -13.94
C GLN A 137 16.39 -5.47 -15.40
N LYS A 138 16.08 -4.33 -16.03
CA LYS A 138 15.50 -4.25 -17.39
C LYS A 138 14.29 -5.17 -17.54
N ARG A 139 13.43 -5.20 -16.50
CA ARG A 139 12.28 -6.10 -16.41
C ARG A 139 11.02 -5.31 -16.09
N THR A 140 9.90 -5.79 -16.63
CA THR A 140 8.54 -5.36 -16.26
C THR A 140 7.73 -6.56 -15.79
N THR A 141 6.71 -6.29 -14.97
CA THR A 141 5.71 -7.28 -14.53
C THR A 141 4.33 -6.68 -14.76
N ASP A 142 3.51 -7.37 -15.55
CA ASP A 142 2.13 -7.00 -15.78
C ASP A 142 1.23 -7.44 -14.63
N VAL A 143 0.28 -6.59 -14.26
CA VAL A 143 -0.63 -6.79 -13.13
C VAL A 143 -2.05 -6.58 -13.57
N GLU A 144 -2.90 -7.58 -13.39
CA GLU A 144 -4.32 -7.53 -13.73
C GLU A 144 -5.19 -7.67 -12.49
N LEU A 145 -6.17 -6.79 -12.33
CA LEU A 145 -7.14 -6.82 -11.25
C LEU A 145 -8.34 -7.68 -11.65
N THR A 146 -8.42 -8.89 -11.08
CA THR A 146 -9.55 -9.81 -11.22
C THR A 146 -10.57 -9.63 -10.10
N PRO A 147 -11.83 -10.13 -10.25
CA PRO A 147 -12.86 -10.06 -9.20
C PRO A 147 -12.42 -10.70 -7.87
N GLU A 148 -11.63 -11.79 -7.94
CA GLU A 148 -11.11 -12.48 -6.75
C GLU A 148 -10.12 -11.57 -6.01
N LYS A 149 -9.22 -10.90 -6.75
CA LYS A 149 -8.26 -9.94 -6.18
C LYS A 149 -8.94 -8.70 -5.63
N GLU A 150 -10.03 -8.22 -6.23
CA GLU A 150 -10.84 -7.15 -5.66
C GLU A 150 -11.41 -7.54 -4.29
N THR A 151 -11.93 -8.76 -4.17
CA THR A 151 -12.41 -9.29 -2.89
C THR A 151 -11.29 -9.35 -1.86
N GLU A 152 -10.08 -9.77 -2.27
CA GLU A 152 -8.92 -9.83 -1.39
C GLU A 152 -8.43 -8.44 -0.96
N ILE A 153 -8.49 -7.43 -1.84
CA ILE A 153 -8.22 -6.03 -1.48
C ILE A 153 -9.17 -5.57 -0.38
N ILE A 154 -10.47 -5.80 -0.53
CA ILE A 154 -11.46 -5.39 0.47
C ILE A 154 -11.18 -6.05 1.83
N ASN A 155 -10.88 -7.35 1.84
CA ASN A 155 -10.51 -8.06 3.06
C ASN A 155 -9.20 -7.52 3.67
N THR A 156 -8.24 -7.15 2.84
CA THR A 156 -6.96 -6.57 3.26
C THR A 156 -7.16 -5.20 3.89
N LEU A 157 -8.01 -4.35 3.33
CA LEU A 157 -8.34 -3.04 3.90
C LEU A 157 -8.91 -3.15 5.32
N ILE A 158 -9.76 -4.15 5.56
CA ILE A 158 -10.30 -4.42 6.90
C ILE A 158 -9.17 -4.81 7.86
N LYS A 159 -8.29 -5.72 7.44
CA LYS A 159 -7.15 -6.17 8.26
C LYS A 159 -6.15 -5.03 8.54
N ILE A 160 -5.92 -4.14 7.58
CA ILE A 160 -5.08 -2.95 7.79
C ILE A 160 -5.66 -2.11 8.94
N ARG A 161 -6.97 -1.82 8.91
CA ARG A 161 -7.63 -1.09 9.98
C ARG A 161 -7.58 -1.80 11.34
N GLU A 162 -7.63 -3.14 11.36
CA GLU A 162 -7.44 -3.92 12.58
C GLU A 162 -6.01 -3.75 13.15
N VAL A 163 -4.99 -3.75 12.28
CA VAL A 163 -3.60 -3.51 12.68
C VAL A 163 -3.42 -2.08 13.20
N GLU A 164 -3.91 -1.08 12.49
CA GLU A 164 -3.80 0.33 12.88
C GLU A 164 -4.51 0.63 14.21
N ALA A 165 -5.67 0.01 14.45
CA ALA A 165 -6.44 0.20 15.68
C ALA A 165 -5.91 -0.61 16.87
N ALA A 166 -4.88 -1.43 16.70
CA ALA A 166 -4.29 -2.20 17.80
C ALA A 166 -3.68 -1.27 18.85
N PRO A 167 -3.87 -1.52 20.16
CA PRO A 167 -3.37 -0.65 21.24
C PRO A 167 -1.84 -0.63 21.33
N HIS A 168 -1.18 -1.62 20.75
CA HIS A 168 0.27 -1.79 20.77
C HIS A 168 0.76 -2.28 19.41
N PRO A 169 2.01 -1.93 19.03
CA PRO A 169 2.57 -2.42 17.78
C PRO A 169 2.68 -3.96 17.79
N PRO A 170 2.39 -4.62 16.68
CA PRO A 170 2.65 -6.04 16.52
C PRO A 170 4.09 -6.43 16.85
N ALA A 171 4.34 -7.70 17.17
CA ALA A 171 5.67 -8.20 17.47
C ALA A 171 6.67 -7.93 16.34
N VAL A 172 7.96 -7.79 16.71
CA VAL A 172 9.04 -7.62 15.73
C VAL A 172 9.08 -8.82 14.79
N LEU A 173 9.21 -8.58 13.49
CA LEU A 173 9.19 -9.62 12.47
C LEU A 173 10.34 -10.63 12.58
N GLY A 174 11.52 -10.19 13.07
CA GLY A 174 12.68 -11.05 13.29
C GLY A 174 13.30 -11.64 12.03
N SER A 175 13.08 -11.02 10.86
CA SER A 175 13.54 -11.55 9.58
C SER A 175 14.76 -10.79 9.02
N LYS A 176 15.40 -11.36 7.98
CA LYS A 176 16.57 -10.75 7.33
C LYS A 176 16.30 -9.37 6.75
N ILE A 177 15.05 -9.06 6.40
CA ILE A 177 14.68 -7.74 5.86
C ILE A 177 14.79 -6.63 6.91
N CYS A 178 14.68 -6.96 8.20
CA CYS A 178 14.78 -6.00 9.29
C CYS A 178 16.13 -5.27 9.29
N LYS A 179 17.24 -5.97 8.98
CA LYS A 179 18.60 -5.41 8.92
C LYS A 179 18.79 -4.30 7.86
N LYS A 180 17.83 -4.07 7.01
CA LYS A 180 17.83 -3.01 5.96
C LYS A 180 16.57 -2.15 6.02
N CYS A 181 15.84 -2.25 7.11
CA CYS A 181 14.64 -1.49 7.37
C CYS A 181 15.00 -0.18 8.08
N GLY A 182 14.41 0.95 7.67
CA GLY A 182 14.61 2.22 8.37
C GLY A 182 14.14 2.22 9.82
N TYR A 183 13.40 1.21 10.26
CA TYR A 183 12.92 1.04 11.65
C TYR A 183 13.77 0.05 12.47
N GLU A 184 14.92 -0.42 11.96
CA GLU A 184 15.73 -1.45 12.66
C GLU A 184 16.09 -1.02 14.07
N ASP A 185 16.70 0.15 14.23
CA ASP A 185 17.13 0.67 15.53
C ASP A 185 15.95 0.81 16.51
N PHE A 186 14.82 1.30 16.03
CA PHE A 186 13.61 1.45 16.83
C PHE A 186 13.00 0.09 17.27
N CYS A 187 13.17 -0.94 16.48
CA CYS A 187 12.61 -2.27 16.76
C CYS A 187 13.48 -3.12 17.70
N TYR A 188 14.79 -2.85 17.73
CA TYR A 188 15.78 -3.70 18.43
C TYR A 188 16.61 -2.96 19.47
N SER A 189 16.30 -1.69 19.77
CA SER A 189 16.89 -0.90 20.87
C SER A 189 16.34 -1.28 22.24
#